data_3882707a021f0847517f5033d01c03fa
#
_entry.id   3882707a021f0847517f5033d01c03fa
#
_cell.length_a   1.000
_cell.length_b   1.000
_cell.length_c   1.000
_cell.angle_alpha   90.00
_cell.angle_beta   90.00
_cell.angle_gamma   90.00
#
_symmetry.space_group_name_H-M   'P 1'
#
loop_
_entity.id
_entity.type
_entity.pdbx_description
1 polymer ?
#
loop_
_entity_poly.entity_id
_entity_poly.type
_entity_poly.pdbx_seq_one_letter_code
_entity_poly.pdbx_strand_id
1 'polypeptide(L)'
;MSRFNQKSARPMAQPKTRVTGPAVNHEGGPGFTNSSLGELYNLSVVNFVGQDTFYEKGDARDARYNGLVESVSTGDWPWLSGLLPWLRSEANIRTASLTGAAHAVHARLAAGQYEGNDTLIDSVIQRADEVAEFLSYWRITFGKSLPQAVRRGLGMAIRRLYTPRAALKWDSSARGLRMADVIELIHPKPLDAAQEALFRYLLDERHHGDGNPELVRLVAARKAWYAASDQDKLAALANGSAFKSAGLTWENASSELKARVGEKALWEAMAPHLPYMAAIRNLRNMDEAGISYAASAKLAARIADPQEVENSRQLPYRFLMAYLQAPSDRWKQALEEAINFSLKSVPELPGRTLVLVDTSASMHSQGFSAHSKATPAMAAALFGGILAQRNPGRVELYGFADGVFKHDVKRGEGVLSTVKKFTGRIGEVGHGTQMTQSIRRVYNGQDRLFVISDMQCFSDGTGRMLSNGEGFYGGGPQPIPVADSVKVYGVNIGGYSKTAVDTRVKNRFEFSGLTDQVFGQVLALEAGFDEKWPWMQ
;
A
#
# COMPACT_ATOMS: atom_id res chain seq x y z
N MET A 1 19.51 2.05 1.74
CA MET A 1 18.90 1.51 3.00
C MET A 1 17.39 1.72 2.95
N SER A 2 16.61 0.74 3.31
CA SER A 2 15.15 0.81 3.28
C SER A 2 14.63 1.77 4.36
N ARG A 3 13.84 2.79 3.98
CA ARG A 3 13.20 3.71 4.94
C ARG A 3 12.18 3.03 5.84
N PHE A 4 11.61 1.89 5.39
CA PHE A 4 10.62 1.13 6.15
C PHE A 4 11.20 0.29 7.29
N ASN A 5 12.50 -0.04 7.24
CA ASN A 5 13.17 -0.89 8.22
C ASN A 5 14.30 -0.16 8.97
N GLN A 6 14.37 1.17 8.91
CA GLN A 6 15.37 1.93 9.67
C GLN A 6 15.01 1.95 11.16
N LYS A 7 15.99 1.63 12.02
CA LYS A 7 15.87 1.71 13.49
C LYS A 7 15.52 3.13 14.00
N SER A 8 15.66 4.13 13.16
CA SER A 8 15.38 5.55 13.42
C SER A 8 14.30 6.11 12.51
N ALA A 9 13.21 5.35 12.25
CA ALA A 9 12.01 5.98 11.73
C ALA A 9 11.67 7.15 12.66
N ARG A 10 11.78 8.38 12.16
CA ARG A 10 11.43 9.56 12.96
C ARG A 10 9.98 9.43 13.38
N PRO A 11 9.65 9.71 14.64
CA PRO A 11 8.29 9.67 15.12
C PRO A 11 7.41 10.58 14.25
N MET A 12 6.30 10.02 13.74
CA MET A 12 5.38 10.75 12.88
C MET A 12 4.06 10.96 13.63
N ALA A 13 3.88 12.16 14.14
CA ALA A 13 2.68 12.53 14.88
C ALA A 13 1.51 12.87 13.96
N GLN A 14 0.29 12.60 14.39
CA GLN A 14 -0.94 12.96 13.68
C GLN A 14 -1.57 14.24 14.26
N PRO A 15 -2.25 15.07 13.44
CA PRO A 15 -2.88 16.28 13.93
C PRO A 15 -4.14 15.99 14.76
N LYS A 16 -4.38 16.81 15.77
CA LYS A 16 -5.49 16.68 16.75
C LYS A 16 -6.90 16.83 16.17
N THR A 17 -7.05 17.47 15.02
CA THR A 17 -8.37 17.82 14.48
C THR A 17 -8.72 16.99 13.27
N ARG A 18 -9.00 15.69 13.48
CA ARG A 18 -9.49 14.84 12.39
C ARG A 18 -10.99 14.81 12.28
N VAL A 19 -11.74 15.11 13.36
CA VAL A 19 -13.20 15.09 13.38
C VAL A 19 -13.79 16.45 13.70
N THR A 20 -14.94 16.76 13.09
CA THR A 20 -15.62 18.05 13.22
C THR A 20 -16.81 17.99 14.18
N GLY A 21 -17.46 16.85 14.32
CA GLY A 21 -18.63 16.70 15.16
C GLY A 21 -19.22 15.29 15.16
N PRO A 22 -20.24 15.05 16.01
CA PRO A 22 -20.94 13.79 16.03
C PRO A 22 -21.70 13.55 14.73
N ALA A 23 -21.84 12.26 14.36
CA ALA A 23 -22.53 11.82 13.15
C ALA A 23 -23.13 10.43 13.35
N VAL A 24 -23.92 10.00 12.37
CA VAL A 24 -24.38 8.62 12.23
C VAL A 24 -23.54 7.96 11.14
N ASN A 25 -23.03 6.76 11.41
CA ASN A 25 -22.27 5.96 10.46
C ASN A 25 -23.18 5.14 9.53
N HIS A 26 -22.61 4.32 8.64
CA HIS A 26 -23.36 3.52 7.68
C HIS A 26 -24.26 2.44 8.33
N GLU A 27 -23.92 2.00 9.53
CA GLU A 27 -24.71 1.02 10.31
C GLU A 27 -25.79 1.70 11.19
N GLY A 28 -25.99 3.01 11.05
CA GLY A 28 -26.95 3.77 11.86
C GLY A 28 -26.49 4.01 13.31
N GLY A 29 -25.26 3.63 13.64
CA GLY A 29 -24.68 3.80 14.96
C GLY A 29 -23.99 5.16 15.14
N PRO A 30 -23.55 5.47 16.38
CA PRO A 30 -22.86 6.71 16.68
C PRO A 30 -21.46 6.74 16.04
N GLY A 31 -21.10 7.90 15.54
CA GLY A 31 -19.78 8.15 14.96
C GLY A 31 -19.45 9.64 14.98
N PHE A 32 -18.40 9.99 14.27
CA PHE A 32 -17.92 11.37 14.14
C PHE A 32 -17.58 11.66 12.68
N THR A 33 -17.89 12.86 12.22
CA THR A 33 -17.54 13.32 10.86
C THR A 33 -16.07 13.67 10.82
N ASN A 34 -15.33 13.10 9.88
CA ASN A 34 -13.96 13.50 9.60
C ASN A 34 -13.89 14.94 9.07
N SER A 35 -12.84 15.68 9.42
CA SER A 35 -12.51 16.92 8.70
C SER A 35 -12.08 16.60 7.28
N SER A 36 -12.19 17.56 6.36
CA SER A 36 -11.77 17.35 4.96
C SER A 36 -10.33 16.83 4.83
N LEU A 37 -9.41 17.35 5.64
CA LEU A 37 -8.01 16.89 5.67
C LEU A 37 -7.91 15.46 6.24
N GLY A 38 -8.61 15.18 7.33
CA GLY A 38 -8.65 13.83 7.93
C GLY A 38 -9.26 12.80 7.00
N GLU A 39 -10.36 13.14 6.35
CA GLU A 39 -11.03 12.29 5.37
C GLU A 39 -10.16 12.02 4.14
N LEU A 40 -9.55 13.06 3.57
CA LEU A 40 -8.64 12.92 2.43
C LEU A 40 -7.44 12.05 2.76
N TYR A 41 -6.85 12.24 3.95
CA TYR A 41 -5.76 11.38 4.41
C TYR A 41 -6.21 9.92 4.54
N ASN A 42 -7.33 9.67 5.22
CA ASN A 42 -7.87 8.32 5.40
C ASN A 42 -8.14 7.62 4.07
N LEU A 43 -8.84 8.29 3.14
CA LEU A 43 -9.09 7.77 1.80
C LEU A 43 -7.80 7.45 1.04
N SER A 44 -6.83 8.36 1.11
CA SER A 44 -5.55 8.22 0.40
C SER A 44 -4.76 7.01 0.88
N VAL A 45 -4.72 6.77 2.20
CA VAL A 45 -3.86 5.73 2.81
C VAL A 45 -4.50 4.35 2.74
N VAL A 46 -5.83 4.25 2.77
CA VAL A 46 -6.53 2.97 2.64
C VAL A 46 -6.45 2.39 1.22
N ASN A 47 -6.21 3.21 0.20
CA ASN A 47 -5.87 2.82 -1.19
C ASN A 47 -6.89 1.89 -1.88
N PHE A 48 -8.18 2.19 -1.76
CA PHE A 48 -9.26 1.47 -2.46
C PHE A 48 -9.72 2.17 -3.76
N VAL A 49 -8.86 2.91 -4.42
CA VAL A 49 -9.19 3.64 -5.65
C VAL A 49 -9.72 2.67 -6.72
N GLY A 50 -10.88 3.00 -7.30
CA GLY A 50 -11.54 2.20 -8.33
C GLY A 50 -12.13 0.88 -7.84
N GLN A 51 -12.14 0.61 -6.53
CA GLN A 51 -12.69 -0.64 -5.97
C GLN A 51 -13.95 -0.36 -5.15
N ASP A 52 -14.96 -1.21 -5.32
CA ASP A 52 -16.12 -1.24 -4.43
C ASP A 52 -15.67 -1.65 -3.02
N THR A 53 -16.26 -1.00 -2.02
CA THR A 53 -16.20 -1.44 -0.63
C THR A 53 -17.57 -1.89 -0.17
N PHE A 54 -17.69 -2.41 1.05
CA PHE A 54 -18.97 -2.94 1.54
C PHE A 54 -20.08 -1.90 1.51
N TYR A 55 -19.80 -0.66 1.92
CA TYR A 55 -20.79 0.43 2.02
C TYR A 55 -20.74 1.44 0.88
N GLU A 56 -19.71 1.44 0.04
CA GLU A 56 -19.49 2.50 -0.95
C GLU A 56 -18.99 1.93 -2.27
N LYS A 57 -19.59 2.36 -3.38
CA LYS A 57 -19.16 2.01 -4.73
C LYS A 57 -17.86 2.74 -5.10
N GLY A 58 -17.05 2.11 -5.95
CA GLY A 58 -15.74 2.63 -6.33
C GLY A 58 -15.81 4.00 -7.00
N ASP A 59 -16.76 4.21 -7.90
CA ASP A 59 -16.97 5.49 -8.58
C ASP A 59 -17.40 6.63 -7.63
N ALA A 60 -18.30 6.35 -6.68
CA ALA A 60 -18.70 7.32 -5.68
C ALA A 60 -17.53 7.69 -4.74
N ARG A 61 -16.73 6.69 -4.40
CA ARG A 61 -15.53 6.83 -3.58
C ARG A 61 -14.45 7.65 -4.28
N ASP A 62 -14.23 7.38 -5.57
CA ASP A 62 -13.29 8.14 -6.41
C ASP A 62 -13.75 9.58 -6.60
N ALA A 63 -15.05 9.82 -6.83
CA ALA A 63 -15.61 11.16 -6.92
C ALA A 63 -15.42 11.94 -5.61
N ARG A 64 -15.64 11.30 -4.45
CA ARG A 64 -15.40 11.90 -3.13
C ARG A 64 -13.94 12.24 -2.93
N TYR A 65 -13.03 11.33 -3.27
CA TYR A 65 -11.58 11.57 -3.22
C TYR A 65 -11.18 12.78 -4.09
N ASN A 66 -11.61 12.79 -5.34
CA ASN A 66 -11.29 13.86 -6.30
C ASN A 66 -11.80 15.21 -5.81
N GLY A 67 -13.05 15.28 -5.34
CA GLY A 67 -13.65 16.53 -4.80
C GLY A 67 -12.89 17.05 -3.57
N LEU A 68 -12.46 16.17 -2.67
CA LEU A 68 -11.64 16.55 -1.52
C LEU A 68 -10.27 17.09 -1.97
N VAL A 69 -9.60 16.42 -2.92
CA VAL A 69 -8.32 16.87 -3.48
C VAL A 69 -8.47 18.26 -4.11
N GLU A 70 -9.49 18.47 -4.95
CA GLU A 70 -9.73 19.74 -5.63
C GLU A 70 -9.96 20.88 -4.62
N SER A 71 -10.81 20.64 -3.62
CA SER A 71 -11.09 21.61 -2.56
C SER A 71 -9.85 21.96 -1.73
N VAL A 72 -9.10 20.94 -1.27
CA VAL A 72 -7.90 21.15 -0.45
C VAL A 72 -6.78 21.78 -1.27
N SER A 73 -6.65 21.47 -2.56
CA SER A 73 -5.60 22.01 -3.43
C SER A 73 -5.66 23.53 -3.59
N THR A 74 -6.86 24.09 -3.56
CA THR A 74 -7.09 25.53 -3.68
C THR A 74 -7.11 26.25 -2.33
N GLY A 75 -7.41 25.52 -1.23
CA GLY A 75 -7.51 26.06 0.13
C GLY A 75 -6.28 25.90 1.00
N ASP A 76 -5.64 24.70 0.99
CA ASP A 76 -4.45 24.38 1.80
C ASP A 76 -3.39 23.65 0.94
N TRP A 77 -2.80 24.38 0.03
CA TRP A 77 -1.75 23.89 -0.87
C TRP A 77 -0.52 23.32 -0.15
N PRO A 78 0.03 23.97 0.90
CA PRO A 78 1.19 23.41 1.61
C PRO A 78 0.93 22.02 2.17
N TRP A 79 -0.27 21.78 2.68
CA TRP A 79 -0.67 20.49 3.20
C TRP A 79 -0.76 19.43 2.09
N LEU A 80 -1.46 19.73 0.99
CA LEU A 80 -1.69 18.77 -0.10
C LEU A 80 -0.41 18.47 -0.89
N SER A 81 0.39 19.51 -1.17
CA SER A 81 1.68 19.36 -1.88
C SER A 81 2.71 18.58 -1.08
N GLY A 82 2.52 18.44 0.22
CA GLY A 82 3.27 17.52 1.05
C GLY A 82 2.68 16.10 1.08
N LEU A 83 1.34 15.98 1.20
CA LEU A 83 0.65 14.68 1.25
C LEU A 83 0.93 13.81 0.02
N LEU A 84 0.70 14.34 -1.18
CA LEU A 84 0.72 13.52 -2.40
C LEU A 84 2.11 12.93 -2.71
N PRO A 85 3.23 13.69 -2.60
CA PRO A 85 4.57 13.12 -2.72
C PRO A 85 4.88 12.12 -1.59
N TRP A 86 4.45 12.40 -0.36
CA TRP A 86 4.63 11.50 0.77
C TRP A 86 3.90 10.15 0.55
N LEU A 87 2.66 10.18 0.06
CA LEU A 87 1.93 8.97 -0.32
C LEU A 87 2.74 8.12 -1.29
N ARG A 88 3.40 8.76 -2.26
CA ARG A 88 4.16 8.05 -3.29
C ARG A 88 5.51 7.54 -2.81
N SER A 89 6.27 8.36 -2.09
CA SER A 89 7.66 8.07 -1.69
C SER A 89 7.77 7.25 -0.41
N GLU A 90 6.92 7.55 0.58
CA GLU A 90 7.00 6.95 1.91
C GLU A 90 5.93 5.86 2.13
N ALA A 91 4.67 6.14 1.77
CA ALA A 91 3.58 5.18 1.92
C ALA A 91 3.49 4.17 0.76
N ASN A 92 4.23 4.39 -0.34
CA ASN A 92 4.21 3.57 -1.55
C ASN A 92 2.80 3.39 -2.16
N ILE A 93 1.99 4.44 -2.06
CA ILE A 93 0.63 4.50 -2.60
C ILE A 93 0.67 5.24 -3.93
N ARG A 94 0.43 4.50 -5.01
CA ARG A 94 0.64 5.00 -6.37
C ARG A 94 -0.57 5.73 -6.94
N THR A 95 -1.71 5.05 -7.04
CA THR A 95 -2.86 5.55 -7.80
C THR A 95 -3.41 6.84 -7.20
N ALA A 96 -3.68 6.87 -5.89
CA ALA A 96 -4.16 8.07 -5.21
C ALA A 96 -3.18 9.25 -5.38
N SER A 97 -1.87 9.01 -5.30
CA SER A 97 -0.87 10.06 -5.51
C SER A 97 -0.91 10.64 -6.92
N LEU A 98 -0.97 9.79 -7.96
CA LEU A 98 -0.99 10.23 -9.37
C LEU A 98 -2.30 10.94 -9.75
N THR A 99 -3.45 10.32 -9.44
CA THR A 99 -4.76 10.91 -9.75
C THR A 99 -5.01 12.18 -8.93
N GLY A 100 -4.61 12.16 -7.66
CA GLY A 100 -4.68 13.33 -6.80
C GLY A 100 -3.87 14.50 -7.35
N ALA A 101 -2.64 14.27 -7.82
CA ALA A 101 -1.84 15.34 -8.43
C ALA A 101 -2.49 15.89 -9.72
N ALA A 102 -3.11 15.04 -10.54
CA ALA A 102 -3.82 15.48 -11.73
C ALA A 102 -5.02 16.38 -11.40
N HIS A 103 -5.88 15.97 -10.45
CA HIS A 103 -7.01 16.76 -9.99
C HIS A 103 -6.58 18.06 -9.29
N ALA A 104 -5.56 17.99 -8.42
CA ALA A 104 -5.04 19.17 -7.74
C ALA A 104 -4.53 20.22 -8.74
N VAL A 105 -3.73 19.80 -9.72
CA VAL A 105 -3.20 20.73 -10.74
C VAL A 105 -4.31 21.29 -11.60
N HIS A 106 -5.29 20.48 -12.02
CA HIS A 106 -6.43 20.93 -12.80
C HIS A 106 -7.24 22.01 -12.05
N ALA A 107 -7.62 21.75 -10.80
CA ALA A 107 -8.40 22.69 -9.99
C ALA A 107 -7.63 24.00 -9.73
N ARG A 108 -6.33 23.92 -9.43
CA ARG A 108 -5.48 25.10 -9.21
C ARG A 108 -5.32 25.95 -10.46
N LEU A 109 -5.14 25.34 -11.63
CA LEU A 109 -5.08 26.07 -12.91
C LEU A 109 -6.41 26.78 -13.22
N ALA A 110 -7.52 26.13 -12.94
CA ALA A 110 -8.86 26.74 -13.08
C ALA A 110 -9.06 27.92 -12.11
N ALA A 111 -8.46 27.87 -10.93
CA ALA A 111 -8.47 28.93 -9.93
C ALA A 111 -7.37 30.01 -10.15
N GLY A 112 -6.60 29.95 -11.24
CA GLY A 112 -5.52 30.90 -11.53
C GLY A 112 -4.28 30.75 -10.65
N GLN A 113 -4.08 29.60 -10.01
CA GLN A 113 -2.96 29.29 -9.13
C GLN A 113 -1.89 28.47 -9.88
N TYR A 114 -0.75 29.06 -10.21
CA TYR A 114 0.22 28.46 -11.14
C TYR A 114 1.47 27.88 -10.50
N GLU A 115 1.84 28.34 -9.31
CA GLU A 115 3.11 27.96 -8.65
C GLU A 115 3.08 26.51 -8.13
N GLY A 116 4.20 25.78 -8.29
CA GLY A 116 4.42 24.45 -7.72
C GLY A 116 3.68 23.30 -8.41
N ASN A 117 2.86 23.56 -9.43
CA ASN A 117 2.08 22.55 -10.11
C ASN A 117 2.96 21.54 -10.87
N ASP A 118 4.00 22.00 -11.56
CA ASP A 118 4.98 21.16 -12.26
C ASP A 118 5.84 20.36 -11.31
N THR A 119 6.27 20.97 -10.23
CA THR A 119 7.05 20.28 -9.16
C THR A 119 6.23 19.17 -8.50
N LEU A 120 4.93 19.40 -8.23
CA LEU A 120 4.05 18.37 -7.71
C LEU A 120 3.97 17.17 -8.67
N ILE A 121 3.76 17.41 -9.96
CA ILE A 121 3.67 16.33 -10.96
C ILE A 121 4.97 15.51 -10.99
N ASP A 122 6.14 16.15 -11.04
CA ASP A 122 7.42 15.43 -11.02
C ASP A 122 7.60 14.61 -9.74
N SER A 123 7.23 15.17 -8.59
CA SER A 123 7.44 14.54 -7.28
C SER A 123 6.61 13.26 -7.08
N VAL A 124 5.41 13.17 -7.66
CA VAL A 124 4.56 11.98 -7.53
C VAL A 124 4.89 10.88 -8.54
N ILE A 125 5.60 11.20 -9.62
CA ILE A 125 6.00 10.24 -10.65
C ILE A 125 7.35 9.63 -10.27
N GLN A 126 7.38 8.34 -9.91
CA GLN A 126 8.59 7.65 -9.45
C GLN A 126 9.03 6.50 -10.35
N ARG A 127 8.25 6.17 -11.39
CA ARG A 127 8.55 5.12 -12.36
C ARG A 127 8.29 5.62 -13.78
N ALA A 128 9.06 5.11 -14.73
CA ALA A 128 8.96 5.56 -16.12
C ALA A 128 7.59 5.31 -16.77
N ASP A 129 6.90 4.23 -16.39
CA ASP A 129 5.54 3.94 -16.89
C ASP A 129 4.46 4.87 -16.32
N GLU A 130 4.73 5.50 -15.17
CA GLU A 130 3.78 6.44 -14.55
C GLU A 130 3.65 7.75 -15.33
N VAL A 131 4.65 8.11 -16.13
CA VAL A 131 4.57 9.27 -17.03
C VAL A 131 3.43 9.09 -18.06
N ALA A 132 3.42 7.94 -18.75
CA ALA A 132 2.39 7.61 -19.72
C ALA A 132 1.02 7.43 -19.06
N GLU A 133 0.98 6.84 -17.85
CA GLU A 133 -0.24 6.68 -17.07
C GLU A 133 -0.85 8.01 -16.66
N PHE A 134 -0.04 8.93 -16.11
CA PHE A 134 -0.49 10.28 -15.74
C PHE A 134 -1.01 11.04 -16.97
N LEU A 135 -0.27 11.00 -18.08
CA LEU A 135 -0.66 11.66 -19.32
C LEU A 135 -1.96 11.08 -19.90
N SER A 136 -2.12 9.77 -19.88
CA SER A 136 -3.35 9.10 -20.32
C SER A 136 -4.53 9.48 -19.44
N TYR A 137 -4.35 9.43 -18.11
CA TYR A 137 -5.37 9.84 -17.14
C TYR A 137 -5.79 11.29 -17.36
N TRP A 138 -4.82 12.21 -17.49
CA TRP A 138 -5.09 13.64 -17.78
C TRP A 138 -5.95 13.81 -19.04
N ARG A 139 -5.54 13.15 -20.12
CA ARG A 139 -6.23 13.29 -21.43
C ARG A 139 -7.65 12.72 -21.44
N ILE A 140 -7.87 11.64 -20.69
CA ILE A 140 -9.20 11.02 -20.57
C ILE A 140 -10.11 11.89 -19.69
N THR A 141 -9.59 12.39 -18.56
CA THR A 141 -10.39 13.09 -17.55
C THR A 141 -10.61 14.56 -17.89
N PHE A 142 -9.57 15.27 -18.36
CA PHE A 142 -9.60 16.73 -18.56
C PHE A 142 -9.46 17.14 -20.02
N GLY A 143 -9.35 16.20 -20.94
CA GLY A 143 -9.23 16.45 -22.37
C GLY A 143 -7.80 16.51 -22.89
N LYS A 144 -7.68 16.66 -24.22
CA LYS A 144 -6.39 16.53 -24.94
C LYS A 144 -5.44 17.72 -24.73
N SER A 145 -5.94 18.85 -24.26
CA SER A 145 -5.10 20.02 -23.99
C SER A 145 -4.16 19.78 -22.82
N LEU A 146 -2.88 20.09 -23.02
CA LEU A 146 -1.83 19.92 -22.01
C LEU A 146 -1.34 21.30 -21.57
N PRO A 147 -1.74 21.77 -20.39
CA PRO A 147 -1.21 23.01 -19.81
C PRO A 147 0.32 22.98 -19.67
N GLN A 148 0.94 24.15 -19.70
CA GLN A 148 2.40 24.25 -19.62
C GLN A 148 2.98 23.63 -18.33
N ALA A 149 2.28 23.76 -17.21
CA ALA A 149 2.69 23.12 -15.96
C ALA A 149 2.74 21.58 -16.08
N VAL A 150 1.76 20.97 -16.75
CA VAL A 150 1.72 19.52 -17.01
C VAL A 150 2.89 19.10 -17.90
N ARG A 151 3.13 19.84 -19.01
CA ARG A 151 4.26 19.56 -19.91
C ARG A 151 5.60 19.66 -19.17
N ARG A 152 5.80 20.70 -18.34
CA ARG A 152 7.04 20.88 -17.57
C ARG A 152 7.24 19.77 -16.54
N GLY A 153 6.20 19.47 -15.75
CA GLY A 153 6.29 18.43 -14.71
C GLY A 153 6.57 17.03 -15.30
N LEU A 154 5.86 16.67 -16.38
CA LEU A 154 6.15 15.41 -17.09
C LEU A 154 7.54 15.43 -17.73
N GLY A 155 7.97 16.55 -18.31
CA GLY A 155 9.32 16.70 -18.87
C GLY A 155 10.42 16.51 -17.83
N MET A 156 10.24 17.02 -16.60
CA MET A 156 11.15 16.80 -15.48
C MET A 156 11.22 15.31 -15.11
N ALA A 157 10.08 14.65 -14.99
CA ALA A 157 10.00 13.21 -14.71
C ALA A 157 10.65 12.34 -15.81
N ILE A 158 10.41 12.68 -17.10
CA ILE A 158 11.04 11.98 -18.24
C ILE A 158 12.56 12.07 -18.14
N ARG A 159 13.11 13.25 -17.93
CA ARG A 159 14.56 13.45 -17.80
C ARG A 159 15.18 12.59 -16.69
N ARG A 160 14.48 12.39 -15.62
CA ARG A 160 14.93 11.60 -14.47
C ARG A 160 14.75 10.09 -14.65
N LEU A 161 13.69 9.65 -15.34
CA LEU A 161 13.23 8.26 -15.32
C LEU A 161 13.43 7.50 -16.64
N TYR A 162 13.49 8.18 -17.79
CA TYR A 162 13.67 7.49 -19.07
C TYR A 162 15.12 7.08 -19.26
N THR A 163 15.41 5.84 -18.90
CA THR A 163 16.71 5.19 -19.04
C THR A 163 16.58 3.98 -19.96
N PRO A 164 17.66 3.46 -20.54
CA PRO A 164 17.63 2.24 -21.35
C PRO A 164 16.96 1.06 -20.66
N ARG A 165 17.23 0.87 -19.36
CA ARG A 165 16.62 -0.20 -18.56
C ARG A 165 15.13 0.04 -18.34
N ALA A 166 14.73 1.27 -18.12
CA ALA A 166 13.32 1.63 -17.97
C ALA A 166 12.55 1.40 -19.29
N ALA A 167 13.12 1.79 -20.42
CA ALA A 167 12.54 1.53 -21.74
C ALA A 167 12.33 0.04 -21.99
N LEU A 168 13.37 -0.78 -21.77
CA LEU A 168 13.25 -2.23 -21.94
C LEU A 168 12.25 -2.91 -21.02
N LYS A 169 11.96 -2.32 -19.87
CA LYS A 169 11.03 -2.87 -18.89
C LYS A 169 9.60 -2.37 -19.06
N TRP A 170 9.42 -1.10 -19.42
CA TRP A 170 8.15 -0.42 -19.31
C TRP A 170 7.55 0.03 -20.64
N ASP A 171 8.35 0.11 -21.72
CA ASP A 171 7.84 0.44 -23.04
C ASP A 171 7.17 -0.78 -23.67
N SER A 172 5.84 -0.85 -23.59
CA SER A 172 5.06 -2.00 -24.06
C SER A 172 3.92 -1.55 -24.96
N SER A 173 3.71 -2.28 -26.06
CA SER A 173 2.59 -2.08 -26.98
C SER A 173 1.21 -2.36 -26.34
N ALA A 174 1.18 -3.12 -25.25
CA ALA A 174 -0.06 -3.36 -24.49
C ALA A 174 -0.57 -2.13 -23.72
N ARG A 175 0.24 -1.07 -23.65
CA ARG A 175 -0.14 0.22 -23.01
C ARG A 175 -0.61 1.20 -24.07
N GLY A 176 -1.63 1.99 -23.75
CA GLY A 176 -2.23 2.94 -24.70
C GLY A 176 -1.26 4.01 -25.24
N LEU A 177 -0.25 4.41 -24.45
CA LEU A 177 0.84 5.29 -24.87
C LEU A 177 2.18 4.64 -24.62
N ARG A 178 3.02 4.59 -25.63
CA ARG A 178 4.43 4.18 -25.55
C ARG A 178 5.31 5.35 -25.15
N MET A 179 6.56 5.08 -24.76
CA MET A 179 7.51 6.14 -24.38
C MET A 179 7.77 7.11 -25.54
N ALA A 180 7.85 6.64 -26.78
CA ALA A 180 7.98 7.49 -27.96
C ALA A 180 6.79 8.46 -28.11
N ASP A 181 5.56 7.95 -27.97
CA ASP A 181 4.34 8.79 -28.05
C ASP A 181 4.35 9.89 -26.97
N VAL A 182 4.85 9.59 -25.79
CA VAL A 182 5.01 10.54 -24.69
C VAL A 182 6.08 11.59 -25.01
N ILE A 183 7.23 11.18 -25.58
CA ILE A 183 8.31 12.09 -26.00
C ILE A 183 7.77 13.09 -27.02
N GLU A 184 6.98 12.63 -27.98
CA GLU A 184 6.36 13.51 -29.00
C GLU A 184 5.31 14.47 -28.47
N LEU A 185 4.56 14.06 -27.46
CA LEU A 185 3.52 14.94 -26.86
C LEU A 185 4.13 15.99 -25.92
N ILE A 186 5.21 15.67 -25.26
CA ILE A 186 5.81 16.50 -24.20
C ILE A 186 6.99 17.33 -24.73
N HIS A 187 7.75 16.81 -25.71
CA HIS A 187 8.98 17.41 -26.24
C HIS A 187 10.03 17.70 -25.15
N PRO A 188 10.39 16.71 -24.32
CA PRO A 188 11.38 16.92 -23.26
C PRO A 188 12.77 17.13 -23.85
N LYS A 189 13.54 18.06 -23.27
CA LYS A 189 14.97 18.15 -23.58
C LYS A 189 15.70 16.95 -22.94
N PRO A 190 16.54 16.21 -23.68
CA PRO A 190 17.35 15.14 -23.10
C PRO A 190 18.24 15.67 -21.96
N LEU A 191 18.53 14.81 -20.98
CA LEU A 191 19.44 15.12 -19.88
C LEU A 191 20.91 15.19 -20.38
N ASP A 192 21.27 14.26 -21.25
CA ASP A 192 22.61 14.08 -21.80
C ASP A 192 22.53 13.36 -23.18
N ALA A 193 23.70 13.17 -23.81
CA ALA A 193 23.82 12.49 -25.10
C ALA A 193 23.33 11.02 -25.07
N ALA A 194 23.46 10.33 -23.93
CA ALA A 194 22.98 8.95 -23.80
C ALA A 194 21.46 8.88 -23.80
N GLN A 195 20.81 9.85 -23.16
CA GLN A 195 19.35 9.95 -23.19
C GLN A 195 18.84 10.43 -24.57
N GLU A 196 19.59 11.31 -25.25
CA GLU A 196 19.28 11.71 -26.61
C GLU A 196 19.33 10.51 -27.59
N ALA A 197 20.37 9.68 -27.48
CA ALA A 197 20.48 8.43 -28.24
C ALA A 197 19.30 7.46 -27.96
N LEU A 198 18.88 7.36 -26.69
CA LEU A 198 17.71 6.58 -26.31
C LEU A 198 16.43 7.14 -26.94
N PHE A 199 16.21 8.47 -26.89
CA PHE A 199 15.02 9.08 -27.48
C PHE A 199 14.96 8.85 -28.99
N ARG A 200 16.09 9.04 -29.67
CA ARG A 200 16.22 8.74 -31.09
C ARG A 200 15.87 7.29 -31.39
N TYR A 201 16.48 6.34 -30.67
CA TYR A 201 16.16 4.92 -30.82
C TYR A 201 14.66 4.64 -30.65
N LEU A 202 14.02 5.17 -29.59
CA LEU A 202 12.60 4.94 -29.29
C LEU A 202 11.67 5.52 -30.38
N LEU A 203 11.99 6.70 -30.92
CA LEU A 203 11.23 7.33 -31.99
C LEU A 203 11.36 6.57 -33.31
N ASP A 204 12.59 6.24 -33.72
CA ASP A 204 12.84 5.49 -34.93
C ASP A 204 12.18 4.09 -34.88
N GLU A 205 12.31 3.38 -33.75
CA GLU A 205 11.69 2.07 -33.55
C GLU A 205 10.15 2.16 -33.56
N ARG A 206 9.57 3.25 -33.04
CA ARG A 206 8.13 3.46 -32.98
C ARG A 206 7.52 3.76 -34.33
N HIS A 207 8.17 4.60 -35.14
CA HIS A 207 7.63 5.10 -36.40
C HIS A 207 8.01 4.28 -37.61
N HIS A 208 9.21 3.75 -37.63
CA HIS A 208 9.79 3.08 -38.79
C HIS A 208 10.10 1.59 -38.57
N GLY A 209 10.18 1.17 -37.26
CA GLY A 209 10.58 -0.21 -36.93
C GLY A 209 12.05 -0.51 -37.17
N ASP A 210 12.88 0.52 -37.40
CA ASP A 210 14.29 0.42 -37.80
C ASP A 210 15.25 1.07 -36.78
N GLY A 211 14.77 1.25 -35.53
CA GLY A 211 15.59 1.80 -34.46
C GLY A 211 16.95 1.10 -34.37
N ASN A 212 18.04 1.87 -34.53
CA ASN A 212 19.39 1.31 -34.46
C ASN A 212 19.76 0.91 -33.01
N PRO A 213 19.86 -0.41 -32.69
CA PRO A 213 20.14 -0.87 -31.33
C PRO A 213 21.53 -0.48 -30.84
N GLU A 214 22.48 -0.22 -31.74
CA GLU A 214 23.84 0.16 -31.35
C GLU A 214 23.93 1.55 -30.71
N LEU A 215 22.90 2.39 -30.89
CA LEU A 215 22.76 3.65 -30.17
C LEU A 215 22.59 3.45 -28.66
N VAL A 216 22.09 2.27 -28.27
CA VAL A 216 21.78 1.95 -26.88
C VAL A 216 22.31 0.57 -26.50
N ARG A 217 23.50 0.52 -25.93
CA ARG A 217 24.23 -0.73 -25.59
C ARG A 217 23.35 -1.81 -24.95
N LEU A 218 22.42 -1.44 -24.05
CA LEU A 218 21.55 -2.40 -23.38
C LEU A 218 20.53 -3.03 -24.33
N VAL A 219 20.05 -2.26 -25.32
CA VAL A 219 19.17 -2.76 -26.39
C VAL A 219 19.89 -3.71 -27.30
N ALA A 220 21.13 -3.36 -27.73
CA ALA A 220 21.97 -4.24 -28.54
C ALA A 220 22.22 -5.57 -27.82
N ALA A 221 22.60 -5.54 -26.55
CA ALA A 221 22.81 -6.75 -25.75
C ALA A 221 21.56 -7.61 -25.63
N ARG A 222 20.38 -6.96 -25.50
CA ARG A 222 19.08 -7.68 -25.45
C ARG A 222 18.75 -8.35 -26.80
N LYS A 223 18.94 -7.65 -27.94
CA LYS A 223 18.75 -8.23 -29.28
C LYS A 223 19.72 -9.41 -29.50
N ALA A 224 20.97 -9.28 -29.07
CA ALA A 224 21.95 -10.37 -29.14
C ALA A 224 21.53 -11.60 -28.31
N TRP A 225 20.98 -11.39 -27.10
CA TRP A 225 20.44 -12.48 -26.30
C TRP A 225 19.28 -13.21 -27.02
N TYR A 226 18.34 -12.48 -27.63
CA TYR A 226 17.24 -13.12 -28.38
C TYR A 226 17.71 -13.91 -29.58
N ALA A 227 18.81 -13.51 -30.20
CA ALA A 227 19.42 -14.22 -31.35
C ALA A 227 20.29 -15.43 -30.96
N ALA A 228 20.65 -15.58 -29.66
CA ALA A 228 21.49 -16.67 -29.19
C ALA A 228 20.78 -18.04 -29.20
N SER A 229 21.52 -19.13 -29.04
CA SER A 229 20.97 -20.48 -28.88
C SER A 229 20.18 -20.59 -27.54
N ASP A 230 19.24 -21.53 -27.47
CA ASP A 230 18.48 -21.77 -26.23
C ASP A 230 19.38 -22.17 -25.06
N GLN A 231 20.50 -22.89 -25.36
CA GLN A 231 21.52 -23.25 -24.36
C GLN A 231 22.23 -22.01 -23.81
N ASP A 232 22.67 -21.11 -24.70
CA ASP A 232 23.34 -19.86 -24.29
C ASP A 232 22.40 -18.92 -23.55
N LYS A 233 21.13 -18.84 -23.98
CA LYS A 233 20.09 -18.10 -23.30
C LYS A 233 19.89 -18.59 -21.86
N LEU A 234 19.81 -19.93 -21.69
CA LEU A 234 19.63 -20.53 -20.35
C LEU A 234 20.89 -20.34 -19.50
N ALA A 235 22.09 -20.46 -20.06
CA ALA A 235 23.34 -20.19 -19.36
C ALA A 235 23.44 -18.73 -18.89
N ALA A 236 23.00 -17.78 -19.72
CA ALA A 236 22.96 -16.37 -19.38
C ALA A 236 21.94 -16.06 -18.27
N LEU A 237 20.84 -16.81 -18.18
CA LEU A 237 19.90 -16.73 -17.05
C LEU A 237 20.53 -17.28 -15.77
N ALA A 238 21.17 -18.45 -15.86
CA ALA A 238 21.77 -19.12 -14.72
C ALA A 238 22.93 -18.34 -14.07
N ASN A 239 23.70 -17.59 -14.85
CA ASN A 239 24.76 -16.70 -14.35
C ASN A 239 24.29 -15.26 -14.06
N GLY A 240 23.03 -14.94 -14.34
CA GLY A 240 22.41 -13.63 -14.11
C GLY A 240 22.75 -12.55 -15.13
N SER A 241 23.58 -12.82 -16.16
CA SER A 241 23.96 -11.81 -17.16
C SER A 241 22.78 -11.36 -18.02
N ALA A 242 21.81 -12.24 -18.28
CA ALA A 242 20.58 -11.89 -18.99
C ALA A 242 19.82 -10.73 -18.30
N PHE A 243 19.75 -10.73 -16.98
CA PHE A 243 19.09 -9.68 -16.22
C PHE A 243 19.94 -8.41 -16.09
N LYS A 244 21.26 -8.57 -15.84
CA LYS A 244 22.16 -7.45 -15.58
C LYS A 244 22.58 -6.73 -16.86
N SER A 245 23.01 -7.48 -17.87
CA SER A 245 23.66 -6.95 -19.06
C SER A 245 22.73 -6.80 -20.27
N ALA A 246 21.65 -7.60 -20.35
CA ALA A 246 20.64 -7.49 -21.41
C ALA A 246 19.30 -6.92 -20.92
N GLY A 247 19.19 -6.58 -19.63
CA GLY A 247 18.01 -5.93 -19.08
C GLY A 247 16.71 -6.73 -19.17
N LEU A 248 16.78 -8.07 -19.23
CA LEU A 248 15.61 -8.92 -19.27
C LEU A 248 14.83 -8.90 -17.96
N THR A 249 13.54 -9.14 -18.06
CA THR A 249 12.69 -9.48 -16.93
C THR A 249 12.43 -11.00 -16.93
N TRP A 250 11.95 -11.53 -15.81
CA TRP A 250 11.61 -12.95 -15.74
C TRP A 250 10.44 -13.30 -16.69
N GLU A 251 9.52 -12.36 -16.92
CA GLU A 251 8.42 -12.49 -17.89
C GLU A 251 8.97 -12.66 -19.32
N ASN A 252 9.96 -11.84 -19.71
CA ASN A 252 10.60 -11.97 -21.01
C ASN A 252 11.26 -13.34 -21.19
N ALA A 253 12.02 -13.80 -20.17
CA ALA A 253 12.67 -15.09 -20.20
C ALA A 253 11.66 -16.24 -20.25
N SER A 254 10.56 -16.15 -19.49
CA SER A 254 9.50 -17.15 -19.49
C SER A 254 8.78 -17.22 -20.85
N SER A 255 8.42 -16.06 -21.42
CA SER A 255 7.79 -16.01 -22.73
C SER A 255 8.67 -16.61 -23.84
N GLU A 256 9.97 -16.40 -23.76
CA GLU A 256 10.92 -16.87 -24.78
C GLU A 256 11.27 -18.35 -24.66
N LEU A 257 11.50 -18.85 -23.43
CA LEU A 257 12.16 -20.15 -23.23
C LEU A 257 11.25 -21.24 -22.64
N LYS A 258 10.12 -20.89 -21.99
CA LYS A 258 9.29 -21.86 -21.27
C LYS A 258 8.95 -23.12 -22.08
N ALA A 259 8.51 -22.94 -23.33
CA ALA A 259 8.11 -24.05 -24.20
C ALA A 259 9.31 -24.84 -24.80
N ARG A 260 10.53 -24.27 -24.78
CA ARG A 260 11.71 -24.83 -25.44
C ARG A 260 12.61 -25.62 -24.49
N VAL A 261 12.80 -25.11 -23.26
CA VAL A 261 13.71 -25.73 -22.29
C VAL A 261 13.00 -26.40 -21.13
N GLY A 262 11.67 -26.21 -21.01
CA GLY A 262 10.85 -26.71 -19.92
C GLY A 262 10.88 -25.80 -18.67
N GLU A 263 9.79 -25.83 -17.92
CA GLU A 263 9.58 -24.92 -16.78
C GLU A 263 10.59 -25.14 -15.65
N LYS A 264 10.91 -26.38 -15.33
CA LYS A 264 11.84 -26.72 -14.24
C LYS A 264 13.21 -26.10 -14.46
N ALA A 265 13.82 -26.38 -15.62
CA ALA A 265 15.15 -25.87 -15.97
C ALA A 265 15.17 -24.33 -16.00
N LEU A 266 14.12 -23.74 -16.56
CA LEU A 266 13.97 -22.29 -16.63
C LEU A 266 13.90 -21.65 -15.24
N TRP A 267 13.03 -22.14 -14.34
CA TRP A 267 12.90 -21.60 -12.99
C TRP A 267 14.16 -21.82 -12.13
N GLU A 268 14.80 -22.98 -12.25
CA GLU A 268 16.08 -23.24 -11.54
C GLU A 268 17.19 -22.28 -11.98
N ALA A 269 17.25 -21.94 -13.28
CA ALA A 269 18.20 -20.95 -13.79
C ALA A 269 17.89 -19.53 -13.31
N MET A 270 16.62 -19.13 -13.30
CA MET A 270 16.22 -17.76 -12.96
C MET A 270 16.18 -17.46 -11.46
N ALA A 271 15.75 -18.42 -10.64
CA ALA A 271 15.40 -18.21 -9.23
C ALA A 271 16.48 -17.48 -8.41
N PRO A 272 17.80 -17.78 -8.55
CA PRO A 272 18.85 -17.09 -7.80
C PRO A 272 18.96 -15.59 -8.12
N HIS A 273 18.51 -15.17 -9.29
CA HIS A 273 18.71 -13.82 -9.83
C HIS A 273 17.44 -12.98 -9.88
N LEU A 274 16.29 -13.55 -9.51
CA LEU A 274 15.03 -12.79 -9.46
C LEU A 274 15.12 -11.66 -8.44
N PRO A 275 14.53 -10.48 -8.74
CA PRO A 275 14.26 -9.50 -7.69
C PRO A 275 13.46 -10.15 -6.56
N TYR A 276 13.73 -9.75 -5.32
CA TYR A 276 13.17 -10.39 -4.12
C TYR A 276 11.63 -10.55 -4.18
N MET A 277 10.91 -9.48 -4.56
CA MET A 277 9.45 -9.55 -4.70
C MET A 277 9.00 -10.46 -5.84
N ALA A 278 9.75 -10.52 -6.95
CA ALA A 278 9.45 -11.43 -8.05
C ALA A 278 9.64 -12.90 -7.62
N ALA A 279 10.66 -13.19 -6.83
CA ALA A 279 10.88 -14.52 -6.24
C ALA A 279 9.69 -14.95 -5.38
N ILE A 280 9.27 -14.11 -4.43
CA ILE A 280 8.12 -14.39 -3.54
C ILE A 280 6.82 -14.58 -4.32
N ARG A 281 6.54 -13.77 -5.33
CA ARG A 281 5.32 -13.87 -6.14
C ARG A 281 5.25 -15.12 -7.02
N ASN A 282 6.38 -15.74 -7.33
CA ASN A 282 6.46 -16.89 -8.21
C ASN A 282 6.68 -18.23 -7.48
N LEU A 283 6.56 -18.28 -6.15
CA LEU A 283 6.72 -19.51 -5.37
C LEU A 283 5.79 -20.63 -5.85
N ARG A 284 4.53 -20.29 -6.16
CA ARG A 284 3.57 -21.21 -6.72
C ARG A 284 4.03 -21.76 -8.08
N ASN A 285 4.46 -20.89 -8.99
CA ASN A 285 4.92 -21.31 -10.32
C ASN A 285 6.15 -22.23 -10.22
N MET A 286 7.03 -21.98 -9.25
CA MET A 286 8.20 -22.83 -9.01
C MET A 286 7.83 -24.19 -8.42
N ASP A 287 6.81 -24.26 -7.55
CA ASP A 287 6.27 -25.53 -7.06
C ASP A 287 5.61 -26.33 -8.18
N GLU A 288 4.77 -25.69 -9.02
CA GLU A 288 4.12 -26.32 -10.16
C GLU A 288 5.16 -26.82 -11.21
N ALA A 289 6.25 -26.09 -11.40
CA ALA A 289 7.38 -26.49 -12.25
C ALA A 289 8.23 -27.64 -11.67
N GLY A 290 8.04 -27.99 -10.38
CA GLY A 290 8.76 -29.06 -9.74
C GLY A 290 10.26 -28.80 -9.57
N ILE A 291 10.67 -27.57 -9.18
CA ILE A 291 12.09 -27.27 -8.92
C ILE A 291 12.66 -28.21 -7.86
N SER A 292 13.96 -28.49 -7.96
CA SER A 292 14.66 -29.39 -7.05
C SER A 292 14.66 -28.89 -5.61
N TYR A 293 14.83 -29.82 -4.67
CA TYR A 293 14.98 -29.47 -3.26
C TYR A 293 16.15 -28.51 -3.02
N ALA A 294 17.29 -28.74 -3.68
CA ALA A 294 18.46 -27.86 -3.56
C ALA A 294 18.19 -26.42 -4.04
N ALA A 295 17.49 -26.25 -5.15
CA ALA A 295 17.10 -24.93 -5.65
C ALA A 295 16.10 -24.24 -4.71
N SER A 296 15.08 -24.98 -4.23
CA SER A 296 14.10 -24.44 -3.30
C SER A 296 14.70 -24.08 -1.94
N ALA A 297 15.63 -24.87 -1.42
CA ALA A 297 16.32 -24.59 -0.16
C ALA A 297 17.17 -23.30 -0.23
N LYS A 298 17.90 -23.10 -1.34
CA LYS A 298 18.66 -21.85 -1.57
C LYS A 298 17.73 -20.63 -1.64
N LEU A 299 16.61 -20.76 -2.33
CA LEU A 299 15.64 -19.67 -2.43
C LEU A 299 14.95 -19.40 -1.09
N ALA A 300 14.58 -20.43 -0.33
CA ALA A 300 14.01 -20.29 1.01
C ALA A 300 14.98 -19.57 1.95
N ALA A 301 16.26 -19.94 1.95
CA ALA A 301 17.29 -19.26 2.72
C ALA A 301 17.41 -17.76 2.34
N ARG A 302 17.34 -17.44 1.04
CA ARG A 302 17.34 -16.06 0.57
C ARG A 302 16.08 -15.28 0.99
N ILE A 303 14.90 -15.92 0.96
CA ILE A 303 13.64 -15.30 1.42
C ILE A 303 13.71 -14.97 2.92
N ALA A 304 14.32 -15.84 3.70
CA ALA A 304 14.52 -15.67 5.14
C ALA A 304 15.73 -14.80 5.52
N ASP A 305 16.51 -14.31 4.54
CA ASP A 305 17.68 -13.49 4.84
C ASP A 305 17.27 -12.09 5.34
N PRO A 306 17.71 -11.68 6.55
CA PRO A 306 17.31 -10.41 7.15
C PRO A 306 17.66 -9.21 6.31
N GLN A 307 18.82 -9.23 5.60
CA GLN A 307 19.26 -8.12 4.79
C GLN A 307 18.47 -8.02 3.48
N GLU A 308 18.12 -9.16 2.86
CA GLU A 308 17.23 -9.19 1.68
C GLU A 308 15.83 -8.69 2.05
N VAL A 309 15.28 -9.09 3.20
CA VAL A 309 13.99 -8.60 3.71
C VAL A 309 14.04 -7.09 3.91
N GLU A 310 15.07 -6.58 4.59
CA GLU A 310 15.25 -5.15 4.84
C GLU A 310 15.38 -4.36 3.52
N ASN A 311 16.23 -4.83 2.61
CA ASN A 311 16.44 -4.19 1.31
C ASN A 311 15.21 -4.23 0.41
N SER A 312 14.35 -5.24 0.56
CA SER A 312 13.15 -5.43 -0.26
C SER A 312 12.07 -4.38 -0.02
N ARG A 313 12.05 -3.77 1.15
CA ARG A 313 11.01 -2.82 1.60
C ARG A 313 9.59 -3.40 1.55
N GLN A 314 9.46 -4.72 1.64
CA GLN A 314 8.13 -5.34 1.60
C GLN A 314 7.43 -5.23 2.94
N LEU A 315 6.15 -4.89 2.89
CA LEU A 315 5.29 -4.85 4.06
C LEU A 315 4.94 -6.29 4.51
N PRO A 316 4.75 -6.55 5.81
CA PRO A 316 4.38 -7.85 6.36
C PRO A 316 3.22 -8.52 5.63
N TYR A 317 2.25 -7.73 5.20
CA TYR A 317 1.11 -8.17 4.42
C TYR A 317 1.50 -8.90 3.10
N ARG A 318 2.60 -8.50 2.46
CA ARG A 318 3.06 -9.15 1.21
C ARG A 318 3.54 -10.57 1.45
N PHE A 319 4.16 -10.82 2.58
CA PHE A 319 4.58 -12.16 3.00
C PHE A 319 3.37 -13.03 3.37
N LEU A 320 2.38 -12.46 4.06
CA LEU A 320 1.10 -13.13 4.32
C LEU A 320 0.43 -13.55 3.00
N MET A 321 0.37 -12.65 2.01
CA MET A 321 -0.21 -12.98 0.70
C MET A 321 0.55 -14.09 -0.01
N ALA A 322 1.86 -14.09 0.03
CA ALA A 322 2.68 -15.16 -0.54
C ALA A 322 2.42 -16.49 0.18
N TYR A 323 2.33 -16.48 1.50
CA TYR A 323 2.01 -17.65 2.31
C TYR A 323 0.64 -18.26 1.95
N LEU A 324 -0.39 -17.43 1.78
CA LEU A 324 -1.73 -17.87 1.41
C LEU A 324 -1.81 -18.45 -0.02
N GLN A 325 -0.87 -18.07 -0.88
CA GLN A 325 -0.80 -18.53 -2.27
C GLN A 325 0.20 -19.67 -2.48
N ALA A 326 1.14 -19.89 -1.54
CA ALA A 326 2.16 -20.93 -1.66
C ALA A 326 1.53 -22.32 -1.44
N PRO A 327 1.60 -23.23 -2.44
CA PRO A 327 0.93 -24.52 -2.36
C PRO A 327 1.64 -25.50 -1.44
N SER A 328 2.94 -25.38 -1.21
CA SER A 328 3.75 -26.31 -0.42
C SER A 328 4.27 -25.73 0.87
N ASP A 329 4.53 -26.61 1.84
CA ASP A 329 5.02 -26.24 3.17
C ASP A 329 6.49 -25.80 3.15
N ARG A 330 7.24 -26.08 2.07
CA ARG A 330 8.67 -25.75 1.95
C ARG A 330 8.98 -24.27 2.10
N TRP A 331 8.01 -23.39 1.81
CA TRP A 331 8.16 -21.94 1.87
C TRP A 331 7.68 -21.32 3.19
N LYS A 332 6.88 -22.08 3.96
CA LYS A 332 6.18 -21.54 5.14
C LYS A 332 7.15 -21.01 6.19
N GLN A 333 8.19 -21.77 6.52
CA GLN A 333 9.17 -21.33 7.50
C GLN A 333 9.91 -20.08 7.04
N ALA A 334 10.38 -20.04 5.78
CA ALA A 334 11.10 -18.89 5.23
C ALA A 334 10.24 -17.63 5.20
N LEU A 335 8.95 -17.76 4.86
CA LEU A 335 8.01 -16.63 4.87
C LEU A 335 7.69 -16.17 6.30
N GLU A 336 7.60 -17.10 7.27
CA GLU A 336 7.43 -16.77 8.69
C GLU A 336 8.64 -15.99 9.22
N GLU A 337 9.86 -16.45 8.91
CA GLU A 337 11.09 -15.74 9.28
C GLU A 337 11.17 -14.36 8.62
N ALA A 338 10.82 -14.25 7.33
CA ALA A 338 10.78 -12.98 6.62
C ALA A 338 9.78 -11.99 7.26
N ILE A 339 8.58 -12.45 7.65
CA ILE A 339 7.64 -11.63 8.43
C ILE A 339 8.29 -11.17 9.73
N ASN A 340 8.85 -12.07 10.50
CA ASN A 340 9.47 -11.75 11.80
C ASN A 340 10.59 -10.69 11.65
N PHE A 341 11.37 -10.75 10.57
CA PHE A 341 12.38 -9.72 10.27
C PHE A 341 11.77 -8.39 9.84
N SER A 342 10.67 -8.42 9.09
CA SER A 342 9.95 -7.21 8.68
C SER A 342 9.29 -6.48 9.86
N LEU A 343 9.09 -7.18 10.99
CA LEU A 343 8.43 -6.66 12.20
C LEU A 343 9.37 -6.05 13.24
N LYS A 344 10.66 -5.96 12.96
CA LYS A 344 11.62 -5.34 13.91
C LYS A 344 11.28 -3.89 14.28
N SER A 345 10.49 -3.21 13.46
CA SER A 345 9.96 -1.86 13.71
C SER A 345 8.77 -1.81 14.68
N VAL A 346 8.18 -2.96 15.02
CA VAL A 346 7.02 -3.01 15.91
C VAL A 346 7.44 -2.72 17.36
N PRO A 347 6.76 -1.78 18.05
CA PRO A 347 7.16 -1.37 19.38
C PRO A 347 6.94 -2.45 20.44
N GLU A 348 7.82 -2.47 21.43
CA GLU A 348 7.51 -3.02 22.75
C GLU A 348 6.76 -1.95 23.55
N LEU A 349 5.54 -2.29 23.93
CA LEU A 349 4.66 -1.37 24.66
C LEU A 349 4.69 -1.68 26.16
N PRO A 350 5.03 -0.72 27.03
CA PRO A 350 4.93 -0.91 28.47
C PRO A 350 3.47 -1.00 28.89
N GLY A 351 3.18 -1.73 29.99
CA GLY A 351 1.83 -1.88 30.53
C GLY A 351 0.95 -2.86 29.74
N ARG A 352 -0.35 -2.90 30.08
CA ARG A 352 -1.34 -3.80 29.50
C ARG A 352 -2.01 -3.18 28.28
N THR A 353 -2.18 -3.94 27.23
CA THR A 353 -2.80 -3.49 25.99
C THR A 353 -3.96 -4.41 25.59
N LEU A 354 -5.12 -3.84 25.34
CA LEU A 354 -6.25 -4.54 24.73
C LEU A 354 -6.25 -4.28 23.22
N VAL A 355 -6.32 -5.34 22.43
CA VAL A 355 -6.44 -5.26 20.96
C VAL A 355 -7.73 -5.91 20.54
N LEU A 356 -8.61 -5.14 19.92
CA LEU A 356 -9.87 -5.58 19.35
C LEU A 356 -9.79 -5.54 17.82
N VAL A 357 -9.97 -6.70 17.20
CA VAL A 357 -9.99 -6.87 15.74
C VAL A 357 -11.43 -7.11 15.31
N ASP A 358 -11.91 -6.27 14.44
CA ASP A 358 -13.23 -6.38 13.84
C ASP A 358 -13.31 -7.57 12.90
N THR A 359 -14.30 -8.43 13.11
CA THR A 359 -14.58 -9.63 12.31
C THR A 359 -15.98 -9.59 11.71
N SER A 360 -16.61 -8.41 11.63
CA SER A 360 -17.92 -8.18 11.04
C SER A 360 -17.97 -8.48 9.54
N ALA A 361 -19.17 -8.52 8.97
CA ALA A 361 -19.37 -8.85 7.57
C ALA A 361 -18.61 -7.92 6.61
N SER A 362 -18.56 -6.62 6.87
CA SER A 362 -17.83 -5.62 6.07
C SER A 362 -16.32 -5.90 6.02
N MET A 363 -15.78 -6.54 7.06
CA MET A 363 -14.35 -6.83 7.19
C MET A 363 -13.90 -8.12 6.49
N HIS A 364 -14.80 -9.05 6.18
CA HIS A 364 -14.40 -10.35 5.63
C HIS A 364 -15.14 -10.77 4.37
N SER A 365 -16.27 -10.16 4.00
CA SER A 365 -17.05 -10.54 2.83
C SER A 365 -16.40 -10.13 1.49
N GLN A 366 -15.49 -9.16 1.50
CA GLN A 366 -14.77 -8.69 0.31
C GLN A 366 -13.27 -8.67 0.54
N GLY A 367 -12.50 -9.00 -0.51
CA GLY A 367 -11.05 -8.80 -0.51
C GLY A 367 -10.68 -7.33 -0.78
N PHE A 368 -9.41 -6.99 -0.57
CA PHE A 368 -8.88 -5.65 -0.92
C PHE A 368 -8.96 -5.31 -2.42
N SER A 369 -9.22 -6.27 -3.26
CA SER A 369 -9.53 -6.11 -4.68
C SER A 369 -10.22 -7.37 -5.21
N ALA A 370 -10.85 -7.27 -6.37
CA ALA A 370 -11.54 -8.39 -7.03
C ALA A 370 -10.67 -9.65 -7.21
N HIS A 371 -9.35 -9.49 -7.23
CA HIS A 371 -8.39 -10.59 -7.39
C HIS A 371 -7.63 -10.95 -6.10
N SER A 372 -7.92 -10.29 -4.97
CA SER A 372 -7.26 -10.54 -3.70
C SER A 372 -8.06 -11.53 -2.85
N LYS A 373 -7.40 -12.60 -2.39
CA LYS A 373 -7.97 -13.50 -1.38
C LYS A 373 -7.87 -12.96 0.05
N ALA A 374 -7.08 -11.89 0.25
CA ALA A 374 -6.96 -11.30 1.55
C ALA A 374 -8.06 -10.30 1.81
N THR A 375 -8.65 -10.42 2.96
CA THR A 375 -9.71 -9.54 3.46
C THR A 375 -9.17 -8.51 4.44
N PRO A 376 -9.88 -7.41 4.68
CA PRO A 376 -9.59 -6.48 5.76
C PRO A 376 -9.39 -7.17 7.12
N ALA A 377 -10.25 -8.14 7.46
CA ALA A 377 -10.13 -8.92 8.70
C ALA A 377 -8.81 -9.70 8.82
N MET A 378 -8.32 -10.29 7.72
CA MET A 378 -7.02 -10.98 7.72
C MET A 378 -5.86 -10.01 8.00
N ALA A 379 -5.91 -8.83 7.38
CA ALA A 379 -4.87 -7.82 7.58
C ALA A 379 -4.94 -7.21 8.99
N ALA A 380 -6.15 -7.01 9.53
CA ALA A 380 -6.36 -6.58 10.91
C ALA A 380 -5.88 -7.63 11.92
N ALA A 381 -6.15 -8.92 11.66
CA ALA A 381 -5.65 -10.03 12.47
C ALA A 381 -4.12 -10.13 12.43
N LEU A 382 -3.51 -9.86 11.26
CA LEU A 382 -2.05 -9.77 11.14
C LEU A 382 -1.49 -8.68 12.04
N PHE A 383 -2.07 -7.48 12.00
CA PHE A 383 -1.63 -6.34 12.83
C PHE A 383 -1.76 -6.65 14.33
N GLY A 384 -2.93 -7.16 14.75
CA GLY A 384 -3.17 -7.54 16.15
C GLY A 384 -2.27 -8.68 16.61
N GLY A 385 -2.07 -9.70 15.77
CA GLY A 385 -1.19 -10.84 16.04
C GLY A 385 0.28 -10.44 16.21
N ILE A 386 0.74 -9.50 15.39
CA ILE A 386 2.07 -8.90 15.47
C ILE A 386 2.27 -8.19 16.82
N LEU A 387 1.34 -7.32 17.21
CA LEU A 387 1.39 -6.63 18.50
C LEU A 387 1.44 -7.63 19.66
N ALA A 388 0.62 -8.67 19.60
CA ALA A 388 0.56 -9.68 20.65
C ALA A 388 1.85 -10.49 20.77
N GLN A 389 2.47 -10.85 19.63
CA GLN A 389 3.73 -11.59 19.64
C GLN A 389 4.92 -10.74 20.11
N ARG A 390 4.94 -9.47 19.74
CA ARG A 390 5.99 -8.55 20.16
C ARG A 390 5.92 -8.20 21.65
N ASN A 391 4.71 -8.33 22.24
CA ASN A 391 4.41 -7.97 23.63
C ASN A 391 3.79 -9.16 24.40
N PRO A 392 4.51 -10.29 24.54
CA PRO A 392 3.96 -11.50 25.15
C PRO A 392 3.54 -11.26 26.60
N GLY A 393 2.31 -11.71 26.94
CA GLY A 393 1.72 -11.55 28.27
C GLY A 393 1.25 -10.14 28.63
N ARG A 394 1.48 -9.15 27.74
CA ARG A 394 1.04 -7.76 27.92
C ARG A 394 -0.11 -7.37 26.99
N VAL A 395 -0.28 -8.09 25.87
CA VAL A 395 -1.33 -7.85 24.89
C VAL A 395 -2.39 -8.92 25.00
N GLU A 396 -3.63 -8.48 25.17
CA GLU A 396 -4.82 -9.31 25.10
C GLU A 396 -5.48 -9.08 23.73
N LEU A 397 -5.53 -10.13 22.90
CA LEU A 397 -6.07 -10.08 21.54
C LEU A 397 -7.48 -10.68 21.50
N TYR A 398 -8.43 -9.91 20.99
CA TYR A 398 -9.81 -10.34 20.81
C TYR A 398 -10.30 -10.08 19.38
N GLY A 399 -11.17 -10.96 18.90
CA GLY A 399 -12.03 -10.68 17.76
C GLY A 399 -13.42 -10.25 18.24
N PHE A 400 -14.05 -9.32 17.52
CA PHE A 400 -15.42 -8.91 17.85
C PHE A 400 -16.30 -8.78 16.59
N ALA A 401 -17.59 -9.02 16.79
CA ALA A 401 -18.68 -8.80 15.83
C ALA A 401 -19.97 -8.51 16.63
N ASP A 402 -20.98 -9.39 16.65
CA ASP A 402 -22.12 -9.30 17.58
C ASP A 402 -21.73 -9.64 19.03
N GLY A 403 -20.66 -10.41 19.19
CA GLY A 403 -20.03 -10.75 20.45
C GLY A 403 -18.53 -10.56 20.40
N VAL A 404 -17.82 -11.18 21.36
CA VAL A 404 -16.36 -11.16 21.41
C VAL A 404 -15.81 -12.56 21.65
N PHE A 405 -14.65 -12.87 21.11
CA PHE A 405 -13.87 -14.05 21.45
C PHE A 405 -12.42 -13.68 21.74
N LYS A 406 -11.86 -14.27 22.78
CA LYS A 406 -10.44 -14.15 23.10
C LYS A 406 -9.60 -15.04 22.20
N HIS A 407 -8.49 -14.52 21.70
CA HIS A 407 -7.50 -15.30 20.96
C HIS A 407 -6.18 -15.32 21.75
N ASP A 408 -5.85 -16.45 22.32
CA ASP A 408 -4.61 -16.60 23.08
C ASP A 408 -3.44 -16.92 22.12
N VAL A 409 -2.52 -15.97 21.99
CA VAL A 409 -1.29 -16.13 21.21
C VAL A 409 -0.28 -16.90 22.03
N LYS A 410 0.11 -18.09 21.58
CA LYS A 410 1.06 -18.95 22.28
C LYS A 410 2.49 -18.42 22.11
N ARG A 411 3.30 -18.55 23.17
CA ARG A 411 4.72 -18.20 23.10
C ARG A 411 5.42 -19.05 22.03
N GLY A 412 6.13 -18.40 21.11
CA GLY A 412 6.80 -19.08 20.00
C GLY A 412 5.88 -19.48 18.83
N GLU A 413 4.60 -19.14 18.89
CA GLU A 413 3.71 -19.30 17.74
C GLU A 413 4.06 -18.26 16.65
N GLY A 414 4.18 -18.71 15.40
CA GLY A 414 4.44 -17.81 14.28
C GLY A 414 3.25 -16.90 13.97
N VAL A 415 3.53 -15.71 13.43
CA VAL A 415 2.51 -14.70 13.08
C VAL A 415 1.49 -15.26 12.10
N LEU A 416 1.94 -15.98 11.08
CA LEU A 416 1.05 -16.58 10.07
C LEU A 416 0.12 -17.63 10.66
N SER A 417 0.63 -18.43 11.60
CA SER A 417 -0.18 -19.40 12.35
C SER A 417 -1.25 -18.70 13.18
N THR A 418 -0.87 -17.64 13.90
CA THR A 418 -1.79 -16.80 14.69
C THR A 418 -2.90 -16.23 13.80
N VAL A 419 -2.57 -15.63 12.64
CA VAL A 419 -3.55 -15.10 11.70
C VAL A 419 -4.49 -16.19 11.20
N LYS A 420 -3.96 -17.34 10.78
CA LYS A 420 -4.76 -18.46 10.28
C LYS A 420 -5.76 -18.96 11.35
N LYS A 421 -5.32 -19.13 12.58
CA LYS A 421 -6.18 -19.58 13.69
C LYS A 421 -7.22 -18.52 14.05
N PHE A 422 -6.81 -17.26 14.10
CA PHE A 422 -7.71 -16.16 14.38
C PHE A 422 -8.81 -16.04 13.32
N THR A 423 -8.43 -16.01 12.04
CA THR A 423 -9.37 -15.88 10.92
C THR A 423 -10.26 -17.10 10.73
N GLY A 424 -9.82 -18.29 11.15
CA GLY A 424 -10.64 -19.50 11.20
C GLY A 424 -11.80 -19.43 12.19
N ARG A 425 -11.82 -18.41 13.07
CA ARG A 425 -12.90 -18.16 14.05
C ARG A 425 -13.88 -17.06 13.62
N ILE A 426 -13.69 -16.46 12.43
CA ILE A 426 -14.64 -15.48 11.87
C ILE A 426 -16.00 -16.15 11.72
N GLY A 427 -17.04 -15.46 12.19
CA GLY A 427 -18.41 -15.97 12.27
C GLY A 427 -18.78 -16.65 13.60
N GLU A 428 -17.80 -16.98 14.47
CA GLU A 428 -18.06 -17.60 15.80
C GLU A 428 -18.95 -16.75 16.68
N VAL A 429 -18.84 -15.42 16.57
CA VAL A 429 -19.59 -14.44 17.38
C VAL A 429 -20.49 -13.55 16.53
N GLY A 430 -20.96 -14.06 15.41
CA GLY A 430 -21.84 -13.33 14.48
C GLY A 430 -21.10 -12.49 13.45
N HIS A 431 -21.82 -11.54 12.83
CA HIS A 431 -21.33 -10.74 11.70
C HIS A 431 -21.64 -9.24 11.81
N GLY A 432 -22.29 -8.80 12.88
CA GLY A 432 -22.56 -7.39 13.15
C GLY A 432 -21.35 -6.67 13.75
N THR A 433 -21.48 -5.39 14.11
CA THR A 433 -20.37 -4.57 14.63
C THR A 433 -20.75 -3.93 15.96
N GLN A 434 -20.86 -4.74 17.03
CA GLN A 434 -21.21 -4.30 18.38
C GLN A 434 -19.97 -3.80 19.15
N MET A 435 -19.28 -2.79 18.61
CA MET A 435 -18.00 -2.29 19.13
C MET A 435 -18.11 -1.84 20.58
N THR A 436 -19.06 -0.97 20.89
CA THR A 436 -19.24 -0.39 22.25
C THR A 436 -19.49 -1.48 23.30
N GLN A 437 -20.38 -2.43 23.02
CA GLN A 437 -20.67 -3.54 23.93
C GLN A 437 -19.48 -4.47 24.08
N SER A 438 -18.77 -4.74 22.99
CA SER A 438 -17.58 -5.57 22.99
C SER A 438 -16.49 -4.97 23.88
N ILE A 439 -16.23 -3.67 23.76
CA ILE A 439 -15.27 -2.97 24.65
C ILE A 439 -15.70 -3.08 26.10
N ARG A 440 -16.96 -2.76 26.43
CA ARG A 440 -17.48 -2.86 27.79
C ARG A 440 -17.33 -4.25 28.42
N ARG A 441 -17.42 -5.29 27.58
CA ARG A 441 -17.34 -6.69 28.02
C ARG A 441 -15.92 -7.14 28.35
N VAL A 442 -14.92 -6.64 27.65
CA VAL A 442 -13.54 -7.16 27.76
C VAL A 442 -12.53 -6.15 28.31
N TYR A 443 -12.85 -4.85 28.31
CA TYR A 443 -12.00 -3.84 28.92
C TYR A 443 -12.00 -3.99 30.44
N ASN A 444 -10.82 -4.21 31.00
CA ASN A 444 -10.60 -4.42 32.44
C ASN A 444 -9.36 -3.64 32.90
N GLY A 445 -9.39 -2.31 32.68
CA GLY A 445 -8.35 -1.42 33.17
C GLY A 445 -6.99 -1.56 32.43
N GLN A 446 -6.98 -1.95 31.15
CA GLN A 446 -5.77 -1.90 30.35
C GLN A 446 -5.33 -0.44 30.13
N ASP A 447 -4.02 -0.20 30.05
CA ASP A 447 -3.44 1.13 29.89
C ASP A 447 -3.72 1.73 28.51
N ARG A 448 -3.95 0.86 27.50
CA ARG A 448 -4.29 1.27 26.14
C ARG A 448 -5.21 0.27 25.44
N LEU A 449 -5.90 0.81 24.44
CA LEU A 449 -6.83 0.10 23.58
C LEU A 449 -6.48 0.33 22.11
N PHE A 450 -6.28 -0.74 21.34
CA PHE A 450 -6.32 -0.72 19.89
C PHE A 450 -7.67 -1.24 19.40
N VAL A 451 -8.30 -0.51 18.49
CA VAL A 451 -9.48 -0.95 17.76
C VAL A 451 -9.15 -0.93 16.28
N ILE A 452 -9.15 -2.10 15.65
CA ILE A 452 -8.82 -2.27 14.23
C ILE A 452 -10.11 -2.65 13.50
N SER A 453 -10.68 -1.71 12.76
CA SER A 453 -12.02 -1.80 12.19
C SER A 453 -12.15 -0.87 10.98
N ASP A 454 -13.19 -1.02 10.18
CA ASP A 454 -13.63 -0.01 9.22
C ASP A 454 -14.42 1.14 9.88
N MET A 455 -14.53 1.10 11.21
CA MET A 455 -15.13 2.11 12.08
C MET A 455 -16.66 2.29 11.90
N GLN A 456 -17.34 1.33 11.31
CA GLN A 456 -18.80 1.35 11.13
C GLN A 456 -19.46 0.44 12.19
N CYS A 457 -19.84 1.00 13.33
CA CYS A 457 -20.41 0.25 14.44
C CYS A 457 -21.93 0.46 14.59
N PHE A 458 -22.63 -0.54 15.12
CA PHE A 458 -24.04 -0.44 15.46
C PHE A 458 -24.30 0.48 16.66
N SER A 459 -25.52 1.01 16.74
CA SER A 459 -26.00 1.67 17.94
C SER A 459 -26.20 0.64 19.06
N ASP A 460 -25.75 0.98 20.27
CA ASP A 460 -26.01 0.18 21.47
C ASP A 460 -27.39 0.49 22.12
N GLY A 461 -28.20 1.31 21.45
CA GLY A 461 -29.54 1.69 21.92
C GLY A 461 -29.55 2.68 23.08
N THR A 462 -28.42 3.18 23.57
CA THR A 462 -28.33 4.04 24.74
C THR A 462 -28.29 5.55 24.41
N GLY A 463 -28.31 5.95 23.13
CA GLY A 463 -28.30 7.36 22.70
C GLY A 463 -29.57 7.82 22.04
N ARG A 464 -29.85 9.14 22.10
CA ARG A 464 -30.91 9.76 21.30
C ARG A 464 -30.35 10.32 20.02
N MET A 465 -30.86 9.83 18.89
CA MET A 465 -30.51 10.34 17.57
C MET A 465 -31.09 11.76 17.40
N LEU A 466 -30.36 12.65 16.72
CA LEU A 466 -30.89 13.93 16.27
C LEU A 466 -32.09 13.70 15.34
N SER A 467 -33.07 14.62 15.40
CA SER A 467 -34.30 14.51 14.61
C SER A 467 -34.08 14.50 13.10
N ASN A 468 -32.94 14.99 12.61
CA ASN A 468 -32.51 14.96 11.20
C ASN A 468 -31.70 13.71 10.83
N GLY A 469 -31.45 12.78 11.75
CA GLY A 469 -30.65 11.58 11.49
C GLY A 469 -29.13 11.80 11.42
N GLU A 470 -28.64 13.03 11.61
CA GLU A 470 -27.23 13.38 11.40
C GLU A 470 -26.36 13.36 12.66
N GLY A 471 -26.87 12.88 13.79
CA GLY A 471 -26.09 12.82 15.02
C GLY A 471 -26.88 12.50 16.29
N PHE A 472 -26.26 12.67 17.45
CA PHE A 472 -26.84 12.41 18.77
C PHE A 472 -26.87 13.66 19.62
N TYR A 473 -27.95 13.84 20.39
CA TYR A 473 -28.08 14.94 21.36
C TYR A 473 -27.10 14.79 22.53
N GLY A 474 -26.37 15.85 22.82
CA GLY A 474 -25.65 16.16 24.08
C GLY A 474 -25.07 14.97 24.84
N GLY A 475 -23.86 14.56 24.55
CA GLY A 475 -23.19 13.50 25.28
C GLY A 475 -23.69 12.09 24.96
N GLY A 476 -24.20 11.86 23.75
CA GLY A 476 -24.58 10.52 23.27
C GLY A 476 -23.45 9.48 23.48
N PRO A 477 -23.79 8.18 23.51
CA PRO A 477 -22.84 7.14 23.87
C PRO A 477 -21.63 7.19 22.95
N GLN A 478 -20.46 7.29 23.57
CA GLN A 478 -19.20 7.21 22.84
C GLN A 478 -19.06 5.78 22.30
N PRO A 479 -18.75 5.60 21.00
CA PRO A 479 -18.48 4.27 20.46
C PRO A 479 -17.38 3.53 21.20
N ILE A 480 -16.43 4.28 21.79
CA ILE A 480 -15.32 3.77 22.59
C ILE A 480 -15.47 4.23 24.03
N PRO A 481 -16.13 3.42 24.89
CA PRO A 481 -16.54 3.80 26.24
C PRO A 481 -15.44 3.54 27.28
N VAL A 482 -14.26 4.15 27.10
CA VAL A 482 -13.17 4.12 28.09
C VAL A 482 -12.85 5.53 28.57
N ALA A 483 -12.22 5.64 29.76
CA ALA A 483 -11.84 6.92 30.35
C ALA A 483 -10.87 7.69 29.46
N ASP A 484 -10.90 9.03 29.51
CA ASP A 484 -10.03 9.91 28.69
C ASP A 484 -8.53 9.77 29.02
N SER A 485 -8.20 9.16 30.17
CA SER A 485 -6.82 8.82 30.54
C SER A 485 -6.26 7.63 29.77
N VAL A 486 -7.12 6.77 29.22
CA VAL A 486 -6.71 5.59 28.45
C VAL A 486 -6.30 6.00 27.03
N LYS A 487 -5.14 5.55 26.59
CA LYS A 487 -4.71 5.78 25.20
C LYS A 487 -5.49 4.88 24.25
N VAL A 488 -6.21 5.47 23.32
CA VAL A 488 -7.00 4.76 22.31
C VAL A 488 -6.38 4.98 20.93
N TYR A 489 -6.09 3.89 20.27
CA TYR A 489 -5.55 3.85 18.93
C TYR A 489 -6.55 3.17 17.99
N GLY A 490 -7.34 3.95 17.28
CA GLY A 490 -8.20 3.46 16.21
C GLY A 490 -7.39 3.24 14.93
N VAL A 491 -7.42 2.05 14.38
CA VAL A 491 -6.81 1.74 13.08
C VAL A 491 -7.94 1.57 12.06
N ASN A 492 -8.20 2.64 11.31
CA ASN A 492 -9.26 2.69 10.32
C ASN A 492 -8.80 2.06 9.01
N ILE A 493 -9.44 0.99 8.58
CA ILE A 493 -9.14 0.28 7.35
C ILE A 493 -10.25 0.39 6.30
N GLY A 494 -11.34 1.10 6.61
CA GLY A 494 -12.47 1.35 5.69
C GLY A 494 -12.30 2.62 4.85
N GLY A 495 -11.72 3.68 5.43
CA GLY A 495 -11.58 4.98 4.76
C GLY A 495 -12.91 5.68 4.46
N TYR A 496 -13.95 5.40 5.25
CA TYR A 496 -15.25 6.07 5.13
C TYR A 496 -15.21 7.49 5.73
N SER A 497 -16.21 8.30 5.39
CA SER A 497 -16.30 9.68 5.86
C SER A 497 -16.59 9.81 7.37
N LYS A 498 -17.07 8.74 8.00
CA LYS A 498 -17.38 8.67 9.43
C LYS A 498 -16.42 7.70 10.14
N THR A 499 -16.09 8.05 11.38
CA THR A 499 -15.22 7.23 12.24
C THR A 499 -15.85 6.99 13.60
N ALA A 500 -15.41 5.95 14.32
CA ALA A 500 -15.81 5.67 15.69
C ALA A 500 -14.93 6.39 16.73
N VAL A 501 -13.82 7.03 16.33
CA VAL A 501 -12.85 7.66 17.23
C VAL A 501 -13.06 9.16 17.28
N ASP A 502 -13.43 9.69 18.47
CA ASP A 502 -13.46 11.14 18.69
C ASP A 502 -12.05 11.66 19.01
N THR A 503 -11.31 12.05 18.01
CA THR A 503 -9.94 12.57 18.17
C THR A 503 -9.86 13.95 18.84
N ARG A 504 -10.99 14.60 19.16
CA ARG A 504 -11.03 15.82 19.99
C ARG A 504 -10.79 15.51 21.47
N VAL A 505 -11.08 14.26 21.87
CA VAL A 505 -10.82 13.78 23.22
C VAL A 505 -9.34 13.48 23.39
N LYS A 506 -8.76 13.91 24.51
CA LYS A 506 -7.35 13.64 24.83
C LYS A 506 -7.05 12.13 24.80
N ASN A 507 -5.87 11.76 24.35
CA ASN A 507 -5.40 10.37 24.24
C ASN A 507 -6.22 9.48 23.27
N ARG A 508 -6.97 10.05 22.35
CA ARG A 508 -7.65 9.32 21.28
C ARG A 508 -7.06 9.66 19.93
N PHE A 509 -6.57 8.67 19.24
CA PHE A 509 -5.84 8.79 17.97
C PHE A 509 -6.47 7.87 16.94
N GLU A 510 -6.51 8.33 15.69
CA GLU A 510 -6.95 7.51 14.56
C GLU A 510 -5.82 7.42 13.53
N PHE A 511 -5.51 6.20 13.13
CA PHE A 511 -4.59 5.89 12.06
C PHE A 511 -5.37 5.29 10.89
N SER A 512 -4.84 5.43 9.68
CA SER A 512 -5.47 4.88 8.50
C SER A 512 -4.57 3.87 7.82
N GLY A 513 -5.18 2.79 7.34
CA GLY A 513 -4.48 1.70 6.70
C GLY A 513 -3.67 0.83 7.68
N LEU A 514 -3.06 -0.21 7.14
CA LEU A 514 -2.28 -1.20 7.89
C LEU A 514 -0.83 -1.19 7.41
N THR A 515 -0.15 -0.05 7.59
CA THR A 515 1.26 0.12 7.25
C THR A 515 2.12 0.10 8.51
N ASP A 516 3.39 -0.25 8.39
CA ASP A 516 4.37 -0.21 9.49
C ASP A 516 4.51 1.19 10.10
N GLN A 517 4.10 2.22 9.37
CA GLN A 517 4.11 3.62 9.83
C GLN A 517 3.19 3.83 11.04
N VAL A 518 2.10 3.06 11.16
CA VAL A 518 1.22 3.10 12.33
C VAL A 518 2.00 2.82 13.62
N PHE A 519 2.91 1.83 13.59
CA PHE A 519 3.73 1.51 14.75
C PHE A 519 4.73 2.61 15.12
N GLY A 520 5.32 3.27 14.11
CA GLY A 520 6.18 4.43 14.34
C GLY A 520 5.43 5.61 14.98
N GLN A 521 4.19 5.84 14.53
CA GLN A 521 3.32 6.88 15.10
C GLN A 521 2.93 6.56 16.55
N VAL A 522 2.57 5.32 16.84
CA VAL A 522 2.27 4.87 18.22
C VAL A 522 3.47 5.14 19.12
N LEU A 523 4.70 4.77 18.71
CA LEU A 523 5.91 5.05 19.49
C LEU A 523 6.10 6.53 19.79
N ALA A 524 5.86 7.38 18.80
CA ALA A 524 5.98 8.82 18.96
C ALA A 524 5.01 9.36 20.02
N LEU A 525 3.75 8.95 19.93
CA LEU A 525 2.70 9.36 20.87
C LEU A 525 2.95 8.80 22.28
N GLU A 526 3.48 7.56 22.39
CA GLU A 526 3.90 7.00 23.68
C GLU A 526 5.07 7.78 24.29
N ALA A 527 5.97 8.32 23.47
CA ALA A 527 7.08 9.17 23.90
C ALA A 527 6.69 10.64 24.17
N GLY A 528 5.41 11.00 24.01
CA GLY A 528 4.90 12.34 24.31
C GLY A 528 5.16 13.40 23.24
N PHE A 529 5.45 12.98 21.99
CA PHE A 529 5.59 13.94 20.89
C PHE A 529 4.23 14.48 20.45
N ASP A 530 4.20 15.75 20.04
CA ASP A 530 3.02 16.41 19.52
C ASP A 530 2.62 15.86 18.15
N GLU A 531 1.31 15.92 17.86
CA GLU A 531 0.73 15.48 16.61
C GLU A 531 1.04 16.46 15.47
N LYS A 532 1.80 15.98 14.46
CA LYS A 532 2.01 16.68 13.18
C LYS A 532 1.79 15.73 12.02
N TRP A 533 1.39 16.28 10.89
CA TRP A 533 1.34 15.48 9.66
C TRP A 533 2.75 15.01 9.28
N PRO A 534 2.90 13.77 8.73
CA PRO A 534 4.22 13.20 8.43
C PRO A 534 5.11 14.05 7.52
N TRP A 535 4.51 14.81 6.63
CA TRP A 535 5.18 15.66 5.63
C TRP A 535 5.34 17.13 6.04
N MET A 536 4.85 17.52 7.22
CA MET A 536 4.91 18.90 7.73
C MET A 536 5.96 19.06 8.84
N GLN A 537 6.99 18.23 8.85
CA GLN A 537 8.07 18.26 9.82
C GLN A 537 9.17 19.25 9.41
#